data_5145e2bed3fbefc60ab067eb76b3d2f3
#
_entry.id   5145e2bed3fbefc60ab067eb76b3d2f3
#
_cell.length_a   1.000
_cell.length_b   1.000
_cell.length_c   1.000
_cell.angle_alpha   90.00
_cell.angle_beta   90.00
_cell.angle_gamma   90.00
#
_symmetry.space_group_name_H-M   'P 1'
#
loop_
_entity.id
_entity.type
_entity.pdbx_description
1 polymer ?
#
loop_
_entity_poly.entity_id
_entity_poly.type
_entity_poly.pdbx_seq_one_letter_code
_entity_poly.pdbx_strand_id
1 'polypeptide(L)'
;MSSTKVSKRQQKGITPMIAQWYEAKEAYPDCLLFFRMGDFYELFFDDAVIASENLDIALTKRGHQDGQPIPMAGVPFHSAEQYLPKLITAGYRVAVVEQVEQPEEARKRGAKSLVRREVVRVVTPGTLTEDVLLDAKTHNYLAAVSMHGAEIGLAWLDISTGEVSVSYTHLTLPTIYSV
;
A
#
# COMPACT_ATOMS: atom_id res chain seq x y z
N MET A 1 13.03 10.42 -13.17
CA MET A 1 12.12 10.07 -12.06
C MET A 1 11.68 11.37 -11.41
N SER A 2 10.53 11.90 -11.80
CA SER A 2 10.07 13.23 -11.40
C SER A 2 9.17 13.07 -10.18
N SER A 3 9.67 13.43 -9.01
CA SER A 3 8.87 13.53 -7.79
C SER A 3 7.94 14.73 -7.94
N THR A 4 6.68 14.48 -8.25
CA THR A 4 5.66 15.52 -8.33
C THR A 4 5.30 15.95 -6.91
N LYS A 5 6.06 16.90 -6.35
CA LYS A 5 5.65 17.59 -5.13
C LYS A 5 4.32 18.27 -5.41
N VAL A 6 3.25 17.76 -4.81
CA VAL A 6 1.95 18.42 -4.81
C VAL A 6 2.13 19.82 -4.21
N SER A 7 2.10 20.83 -5.07
CA SER A 7 2.34 22.22 -4.68
C SER A 7 1.24 22.67 -3.72
N LYS A 8 1.59 23.45 -2.69
CA LYS A 8 0.67 24.11 -1.74
C LYS A 8 -0.46 24.93 -2.43
N ARG A 9 -0.35 25.21 -3.72
CA ARG A 9 -1.39 25.88 -4.53
C ARG A 9 -2.58 24.99 -4.90
N GLN A 10 -2.43 23.64 -4.89
CA GLN A 10 -3.49 22.68 -5.22
C GLN A 10 -4.40 22.33 -4.03
N GLN A 11 -4.15 22.88 -2.84
CA GLN A 11 -4.91 22.57 -1.61
C GLN A 11 -6.20 23.40 -1.44
N LYS A 12 -6.57 24.26 -2.40
CA LYS A 12 -7.81 25.05 -2.32
C LYS A 12 -9.00 24.18 -2.74
N GLY A 13 -9.76 23.69 -1.74
CA GLY A 13 -10.94 22.84 -1.98
C GLY A 13 -10.80 21.38 -1.51
N ILE A 14 -9.62 20.97 -1.04
CA ILE A 14 -9.37 19.62 -0.53
C ILE A 14 -9.94 19.51 0.90
N THR A 15 -10.75 18.51 1.15
CA THR A 15 -11.19 18.20 2.51
C THR A 15 -10.02 17.69 3.35
N PRO A 16 -10.01 17.93 4.68
CA PRO A 16 -8.93 17.43 5.55
C PRO A 16 -8.73 15.91 5.46
N MET A 17 -9.77 15.14 5.17
CA MET A 17 -9.70 13.69 4.97
C MET A 17 -8.92 13.34 3.69
N ILE A 18 -9.22 14.00 2.58
CA ILE A 18 -8.50 13.80 1.32
C ILE A 18 -7.05 14.27 1.45
N ALA A 19 -6.76 15.29 2.26
CA ALA A 19 -5.38 15.69 2.56
C ALA A 19 -4.58 14.55 3.25
N GLN A 20 -5.15 13.86 4.24
CA GLN A 20 -4.53 12.68 4.86
C GLN A 20 -4.31 11.55 3.84
N TRP A 21 -5.27 11.35 2.92
CA TRP A 21 -5.11 10.36 1.85
C TRP A 21 -3.92 10.71 0.94
N TYR A 22 -3.78 11.98 0.55
CA TYR A 22 -2.64 12.42 -0.27
C TYR A 22 -1.29 12.25 0.45
N GLU A 23 -1.23 12.54 1.75
CA GLU A 23 -0.02 12.31 2.56
C GLU A 23 0.38 10.84 2.54
N ALA A 24 -0.58 9.92 2.74
CA ALA A 24 -0.32 8.49 2.65
C ALA A 24 0.08 8.05 1.23
N LYS A 25 -0.57 8.61 0.20
CA LYS A 25 -0.26 8.29 -1.20
C LYS A 25 1.12 8.80 -1.63
N GLU A 26 1.54 9.96 -1.16
CA GLU A 26 2.89 10.49 -1.41
C GLU A 26 3.98 9.61 -0.79
N ALA A 27 3.71 9.05 0.40
CA ALA A 27 4.63 8.13 1.07
C ALA A 27 4.67 6.74 0.41
N TYR A 28 3.56 6.31 -0.21
CA TYR A 28 3.41 4.99 -0.83
C TYR A 28 2.81 5.10 -2.25
N PRO A 29 3.51 5.74 -3.19
CA PRO A 29 2.96 6.08 -4.52
C PRO A 29 2.61 4.85 -5.36
N ASP A 30 3.34 3.74 -5.18
CA ASP A 30 3.17 2.50 -5.94
C ASP A 30 2.16 1.53 -5.30
N CYS A 31 1.48 1.94 -4.21
CA CYS A 31 0.50 1.11 -3.52
C CYS A 31 -0.92 1.63 -3.74
N LEU A 32 -1.88 0.73 -3.88
CA LEU A 32 -3.29 1.05 -3.68
C LEU A 32 -3.54 1.28 -2.19
N LEU A 33 -4.23 2.35 -1.82
CA LEU A 33 -4.48 2.66 -0.41
C LEU A 33 -5.83 2.08 0.04
N PHE A 34 -5.81 1.12 0.94
CA PHE A 34 -6.97 0.71 1.73
C PHE A 34 -7.12 1.68 2.91
N PHE A 35 -7.87 2.76 2.68
CA PHE A 35 -7.96 3.88 3.62
C PHE A 35 -9.16 3.71 4.56
N ARG A 36 -8.91 3.47 5.85
CA ARG A 36 -9.95 3.19 6.84
C ARG A 36 -10.90 4.37 7.05
N MET A 37 -12.18 4.12 6.80
CA MET A 37 -13.27 5.08 6.99
C MET A 37 -14.45 4.40 7.71
N GLY A 38 -14.44 4.45 9.05
CA GLY A 38 -15.43 3.72 9.85
C GLY A 38 -15.33 2.21 9.62
N ASP A 39 -16.40 1.61 9.12
CA ASP A 39 -16.48 0.16 8.88
C ASP A 39 -16.02 -0.27 7.47
N PHE A 40 -15.41 0.66 6.72
CA PHE A 40 -14.94 0.39 5.36
C PHE A 40 -13.47 0.73 5.20
N TYR A 41 -12.82 0.06 4.24
CA TYR A 41 -11.66 0.58 3.55
C TYR A 41 -12.14 1.22 2.26
N GLU A 42 -11.94 2.52 2.14
CA GLU A 42 -12.28 3.29 0.95
C GLU A 42 -11.02 3.53 0.11
N LEU A 43 -11.17 3.42 -1.19
CA LEU A 43 -10.15 3.76 -2.18
C LEU A 43 -10.66 4.97 -2.98
N PHE A 44 -9.75 5.85 -3.39
CA PHE A 44 -10.09 7.08 -4.08
C PHE A 44 -9.30 7.23 -5.37
N PHE A 45 -9.79 8.05 -6.28
CA PHE A 45 -9.16 8.39 -7.56
C PHE A 45 -8.85 7.14 -8.39
N ASP A 46 -7.64 7.04 -8.94
CA ASP A 46 -7.21 5.91 -9.76
C ASP A 46 -7.20 4.59 -8.98
N ASP A 47 -6.89 4.63 -7.67
CA ASP A 47 -6.94 3.45 -6.80
C ASP A 47 -8.36 2.85 -6.77
N ALA A 48 -9.40 3.70 -6.77
CA ALA A 48 -10.79 3.27 -6.78
C ALA A 48 -11.18 2.62 -8.11
N VAL A 49 -10.71 3.16 -9.22
CA VAL A 49 -10.97 2.60 -10.56
C VAL A 49 -10.33 1.22 -10.67
N ILE A 50 -9.04 1.11 -10.31
CA ILE A 50 -8.30 -0.15 -10.34
C ILE A 50 -8.98 -1.20 -9.44
N ALA A 51 -9.35 -0.82 -8.21
CA ALA A 51 -10.01 -1.73 -7.29
C ALA A 51 -11.38 -2.18 -7.79
N SER A 52 -12.19 -1.27 -8.35
CA SER A 52 -13.48 -1.59 -8.92
C SER A 52 -13.39 -2.65 -10.01
N GLU A 53 -12.43 -2.50 -10.91
CA GLU A 53 -12.21 -3.42 -12.04
C GLU A 53 -11.70 -4.81 -11.59
N ASN A 54 -10.80 -4.85 -10.59
CA ASN A 54 -10.17 -6.11 -10.18
C ASN A 54 -10.95 -6.87 -9.09
N LEU A 55 -11.77 -6.17 -8.33
CA LEU A 55 -12.53 -6.76 -7.21
C LEU A 55 -14.00 -6.99 -7.53
N ASP A 56 -14.47 -6.52 -8.69
CA ASP A 56 -15.89 -6.53 -9.09
C ASP A 56 -16.78 -5.83 -8.03
N ILE A 57 -16.34 -4.63 -7.61
CA ILE A 57 -17.06 -3.78 -6.67
C ILE A 57 -17.52 -2.48 -7.33
N ALA A 58 -18.58 -1.88 -6.79
CA ALA A 58 -19.16 -0.68 -7.36
C ALA A 58 -18.18 0.51 -7.30
N LEU A 59 -17.96 1.15 -8.45
CA LEU A 59 -17.33 2.47 -8.52
C LEU A 59 -18.39 3.54 -8.28
N THR A 60 -18.20 4.31 -7.22
CA THR A 60 -19.08 5.40 -6.79
C THR A 60 -18.35 6.73 -6.77
N LYS A 61 -18.93 7.76 -6.17
CA LYS A 61 -18.35 9.10 -6.08
C LYS A 61 -18.51 9.64 -4.66
N ARG A 62 -17.49 10.31 -4.14
CA ARG A 62 -17.53 10.92 -2.81
C ARG A 62 -16.91 12.31 -2.80
N GLY A 63 -17.76 13.33 -2.70
CA GLY A 63 -17.32 14.72 -2.73
C GLY A 63 -16.82 15.18 -4.09
N HIS A 64 -16.20 16.34 -4.11
CA HIS A 64 -15.66 16.98 -5.32
C HIS A 64 -14.29 17.58 -5.03
N GLN A 65 -13.44 17.57 -6.03
CA GLN A 65 -12.18 18.29 -6.04
C GLN A 65 -12.09 19.06 -7.37
N ASP A 66 -11.84 20.36 -7.30
CA ASP A 66 -11.78 21.26 -8.46
C ASP A 66 -13.02 21.16 -9.37
N GLY A 67 -14.20 20.97 -8.74
CA GLY A 67 -15.49 20.83 -9.44
C GLY A 67 -15.76 19.45 -10.04
N GLN A 68 -14.79 18.53 -9.98
CA GLN A 68 -14.94 17.16 -10.46
C GLN A 68 -15.28 16.20 -9.30
N PRO A 69 -16.22 15.26 -9.52
CA PRO A 69 -16.52 14.25 -8.51
C PRO A 69 -15.32 13.32 -8.30
N ILE A 70 -15.01 13.01 -7.03
CA ILE A 70 -13.94 12.09 -6.68
C ILE A 70 -14.42 10.64 -6.83
N PRO A 71 -13.82 9.83 -7.72
CA PRO A 71 -14.12 8.41 -7.80
C PRO A 71 -13.80 7.73 -6.46
N MET A 72 -14.68 6.82 -6.04
CA MET A 72 -14.51 6.08 -4.79
C MET A 72 -15.05 4.65 -4.96
N ALA A 73 -14.32 3.69 -4.43
CA ALA A 73 -14.77 2.32 -4.22
C ALA A 73 -14.51 1.94 -2.75
N GLY A 74 -15.18 0.93 -2.23
CA GLY A 74 -14.98 0.54 -0.85
C GLY A 74 -15.34 -0.90 -0.58
N VAL A 75 -14.62 -1.50 0.38
CA VAL A 75 -14.88 -2.85 0.88
C VAL A 75 -15.08 -2.80 2.40
N PRO A 76 -15.96 -3.64 2.97
CA PRO A 76 -16.10 -3.74 4.41
C PRO A 76 -14.77 -4.16 5.05
N PHE A 77 -14.37 -3.51 6.16
CA PHE A 77 -13.06 -3.79 6.76
C PHE A 77 -12.90 -5.24 7.23
N HIS A 78 -13.97 -5.83 7.76
CA HIS A 78 -13.98 -7.21 8.23
C HIS A 78 -13.85 -8.23 7.09
N SER A 79 -14.05 -7.81 5.84
CA SER A 79 -13.93 -8.65 4.66
C SER A 79 -12.67 -8.35 3.84
N ALA A 80 -11.82 -7.44 4.28
CA ALA A 80 -10.63 -7.00 3.54
C ALA A 80 -9.70 -8.17 3.15
N GLU A 81 -9.55 -9.15 4.03
CA GLU A 81 -8.76 -10.37 3.82
C GLU A 81 -9.22 -11.20 2.59
N GLN A 82 -10.46 -11.04 2.15
CA GLN A 82 -11.00 -11.71 0.95
C GLN A 82 -10.69 -10.95 -0.34
N TYR A 83 -10.46 -9.64 -0.24
CA TYR A 83 -10.20 -8.75 -1.37
C TYR A 83 -8.72 -8.53 -1.64
N LEU A 84 -7.90 -8.46 -0.58
CA LEU A 84 -6.45 -8.26 -0.68
C LEU A 84 -5.76 -9.24 -1.64
N PRO A 85 -6.03 -10.58 -1.56
CA PRO A 85 -5.39 -11.54 -2.45
C PRO A 85 -5.61 -11.27 -3.93
N LYS A 86 -6.82 -10.87 -4.28
CA LYS A 86 -7.18 -10.61 -5.68
C LYS A 86 -6.33 -9.48 -6.27
N LEU A 87 -6.13 -8.40 -5.51
CA LEU A 87 -5.27 -7.28 -5.92
C LEU A 87 -3.80 -7.69 -6.00
N ILE A 88 -3.32 -8.46 -4.99
CA ILE A 88 -1.93 -8.91 -4.96
C ILE A 88 -1.64 -9.87 -6.11
N THR A 89 -2.55 -10.81 -6.38
CA THR A 89 -2.43 -11.73 -7.53
C THR A 89 -2.49 -11.01 -8.88
N ALA A 90 -3.23 -9.90 -8.95
CA ALA A 90 -3.24 -9.02 -10.12
C ALA A 90 -1.97 -8.14 -10.23
N GLY A 91 -1.00 -8.29 -9.32
CA GLY A 91 0.29 -7.61 -9.35
C GLY A 91 0.34 -6.26 -8.63
N TYR A 92 -0.73 -5.87 -7.95
CA TYR A 92 -0.76 -4.63 -7.18
C TYR A 92 -0.17 -4.81 -5.79
N ARG A 93 0.33 -3.72 -5.22
CA ARG A 93 0.73 -3.60 -3.82
C ARG A 93 -0.34 -2.81 -3.09
N VAL A 94 -0.64 -3.17 -1.85
CA VAL A 94 -1.67 -2.50 -1.06
C VAL A 94 -1.08 -1.98 0.25
N ALA A 95 -1.26 -0.69 0.52
CA ALA A 95 -0.94 -0.10 1.81
C ALA A 95 -2.24 0.03 2.62
N VAL A 96 -2.25 -0.60 3.79
CA VAL A 96 -3.38 -0.56 4.72
C VAL A 96 -3.19 0.62 5.67
N VAL A 97 -4.13 1.55 5.61
CA VAL A 97 -4.14 2.80 6.38
C VAL A 97 -5.23 2.69 7.45
N GLU A 98 -4.81 2.62 8.71
CA GLU A 98 -5.71 2.47 9.86
C GLU A 98 -5.91 3.74 10.64
N GLN A 99 -7.03 3.82 11.35
CA GLN A 99 -7.27 4.82 12.36
C GLN A 99 -6.45 4.48 13.61
N VAL A 100 -5.47 5.32 13.95
CA VAL A 100 -4.54 5.08 15.06
C VAL A 100 -4.96 5.79 16.35
N GLU A 101 -6.12 6.40 16.36
CA GLU A 101 -6.74 7.02 17.55
C GLU A 101 -8.26 6.85 17.55
N GLN A 102 -8.84 6.96 18.72
CA GLN A 102 -10.30 6.91 18.87
C GLN A 102 -10.95 8.26 18.49
N PRO A 103 -12.19 8.26 17.96
CA PRO A 103 -12.91 9.49 17.61
C PRO A 103 -13.04 10.48 18.79
N GLU A 104 -13.15 9.96 20.02
CA GLU A 104 -13.23 10.75 21.26
C GLU A 104 -11.91 11.51 21.53
N GLU A 105 -10.78 10.93 21.21
CA GLU A 105 -9.46 11.55 21.35
C GLU A 105 -9.28 12.67 20.31
N ALA A 106 -9.70 12.41 19.08
CA ALA A 106 -9.71 13.43 18.04
C ALA A 106 -10.58 14.64 18.44
N ARG A 107 -11.76 14.41 19.04
CA ARG A 107 -12.67 15.47 19.51
C ARG A 107 -12.06 16.35 20.61
N LYS A 108 -11.18 15.80 21.46
CA LYS A 108 -10.46 16.58 22.50
C LYS A 108 -9.54 17.65 21.91
N ARG A 109 -9.03 17.45 20.66
CA ARG A 109 -8.22 18.43 19.94
C ARG A 109 -9.05 19.54 19.27
N GLY A 110 -10.36 19.36 19.20
CA GLY A 110 -11.30 20.33 18.65
C GLY A 110 -12.45 19.66 17.90
N ALA A 111 -13.62 20.30 17.85
CA ALA A 111 -14.84 19.73 17.26
C ALA A 111 -14.71 19.36 15.76
N LYS A 112 -13.72 19.91 15.05
CA LYS A 112 -13.44 19.64 13.63
C LYS A 112 -12.19 18.78 13.40
N SER A 113 -11.57 18.27 14.46
CA SER A 113 -10.37 17.43 14.33
C SER A 113 -10.74 16.08 13.73
N LEU A 114 -9.96 15.66 12.73
CA LEU A 114 -10.09 14.34 12.14
C LEU A 114 -9.33 13.31 12.96
N VAL A 115 -9.82 12.10 12.95
CA VAL A 115 -9.09 10.91 13.44
C VAL A 115 -7.80 10.75 12.63
N ARG A 116 -6.69 10.57 13.34
CA ARG A 116 -5.39 10.28 12.72
C ARG A 116 -5.38 8.92 12.07
N ARG A 117 -4.73 8.86 10.91
CA ARG A 117 -4.56 7.62 10.15
C ARG A 117 -3.10 7.47 9.77
N GLU A 118 -2.61 6.25 9.84
CA GLU A 118 -1.24 5.90 9.50
C GLU A 118 -1.22 4.60 8.71
N VAL A 119 -0.24 4.43 7.84
CA VAL A 119 0.01 3.16 7.18
C VAL A 119 0.58 2.18 8.19
N VAL A 120 -0.16 1.11 8.48
CA VAL A 120 0.23 0.09 9.46
C VAL A 120 0.84 -1.15 8.81
N ARG A 121 0.50 -1.41 7.56
CA ARG A 121 0.97 -2.58 6.81
C ARG A 121 1.04 -2.29 5.32
N VAL A 122 2.06 -2.81 4.65
CA VAL A 122 2.12 -2.89 3.18
C VAL A 122 2.06 -4.36 2.79
N VAL A 123 1.05 -4.70 2.00
CA VAL A 123 0.84 -6.07 1.51
C VAL A 123 1.39 -6.17 0.09
N THR A 124 2.25 -7.14 -0.11
CA THR A 124 2.87 -7.47 -1.40
C THR A 124 2.85 -8.99 -1.58
N PRO A 125 3.12 -9.53 -2.77
CA PRO A 125 3.21 -10.98 -2.95
C PRO A 125 4.12 -11.67 -1.94
N GLY A 126 5.30 -11.09 -1.67
CA GLY A 126 6.27 -11.65 -0.72
C GLY A 126 5.97 -11.40 0.77
N THR A 127 4.88 -10.70 1.11
CA THR A 127 4.48 -10.43 2.51
C THR A 127 3.09 -10.96 2.84
N LEU A 128 2.50 -11.78 1.96
CA LEU A 128 1.30 -12.54 2.25
C LEU A 128 1.64 -13.66 3.23
N THR A 129 1.06 -13.62 4.41
CA THR A 129 1.34 -14.58 5.49
C THR A 129 0.12 -15.43 5.85
N GLU A 130 -1.06 -15.10 5.32
CA GLU A 130 -2.28 -15.85 5.56
C GLU A 130 -2.28 -17.14 4.74
N ASP A 131 -2.47 -18.30 5.40
CA ASP A 131 -2.48 -19.63 4.78
C ASP A 131 -3.48 -19.75 3.61
N VAL A 132 -4.58 -19.00 3.67
CA VAL A 132 -5.62 -18.96 2.64
C VAL A 132 -5.12 -18.34 1.33
N LEU A 133 -4.01 -17.58 1.38
CA LEU A 133 -3.47 -16.80 0.28
C LEU A 133 -2.20 -17.40 -0.34
N LEU A 134 -1.65 -18.40 0.34
CA LEU A 134 -0.46 -19.11 -0.11
C LEU A 134 -0.88 -20.35 -0.91
N ASP A 135 -0.78 -20.28 -2.23
CA ASP A 135 -0.86 -21.48 -3.05
C ASP A 135 0.45 -22.25 -2.90
N ALA A 136 0.37 -23.43 -2.28
CA ALA A 136 1.52 -24.33 -2.08
C ALA A 136 2.21 -24.75 -3.39
N LYS A 137 1.59 -24.51 -4.54
CA LYS A 137 2.15 -24.79 -5.87
C LYS A 137 2.87 -23.60 -6.49
N THR A 138 2.80 -22.42 -5.87
CA THR A 138 3.40 -21.18 -6.36
C THR A 138 4.41 -20.66 -5.36
N HIS A 139 5.66 -20.49 -5.79
CA HIS A 139 6.68 -19.88 -4.95
C HIS A 139 6.35 -18.44 -4.61
N ASN A 140 6.58 -18.05 -3.37
CA ASN A 140 6.30 -16.72 -2.87
C ASN A 140 7.47 -16.20 -2.04
N TYR A 141 8.33 -15.40 -2.67
CA TYR A 141 9.61 -15.01 -2.10
C TYR A 141 9.55 -13.67 -1.37
N LEU A 142 9.97 -13.68 -0.11
CA LEU A 142 10.40 -12.50 0.64
C LEU A 142 11.92 -12.42 0.59
N ALA A 143 12.46 -11.31 0.11
CA ALA A 143 13.90 -11.11 0.01
C ALA A 143 14.36 -9.93 0.86
N ALA A 144 15.54 -10.07 1.46
CA ALA A 144 16.24 -9.02 2.18
C ALA A 144 17.63 -8.83 1.62
N VAL A 145 18.05 -7.59 1.45
CA VAL A 145 19.39 -7.21 1.01
C VAL A 145 20.06 -6.39 2.10
N SER A 146 21.29 -6.73 2.45
CA SER A 146 22.12 -5.98 3.38
C SER A 146 23.43 -5.59 2.70
N MET A 147 23.92 -4.39 2.99
CA MET A 147 25.21 -3.89 2.48
C MET A 147 26.07 -3.46 3.65
N HIS A 148 27.31 -3.96 3.69
CA HIS A 148 28.32 -3.55 4.66
C HIS A 148 29.66 -3.33 3.96
N GLY A 149 30.04 -2.08 3.78
CA GLY A 149 31.24 -1.73 3.00
C GLY A 149 31.12 -2.21 1.54
N ALA A 150 32.04 -3.11 1.13
CA ALA A 150 32.02 -3.72 -0.20
C ALA A 150 31.33 -5.10 -0.24
N GLU A 151 30.69 -5.49 0.84
CA GLU A 151 30.00 -6.78 0.94
C GLU A 151 28.49 -6.58 0.77
N ILE A 152 27.87 -7.48 0.02
CA ILE A 152 26.42 -7.56 -0.14
C ILE A 152 25.96 -8.93 0.34
N GLY A 153 25.03 -8.92 1.29
CA GLY A 153 24.28 -10.10 1.70
C GLY A 153 22.89 -10.08 1.08
N LEU A 154 22.45 -11.21 0.54
CA LEU A 154 21.11 -11.45 0.05
C LEU A 154 20.54 -12.67 0.76
N ALA A 155 19.40 -12.52 1.37
CA ALA A 155 18.63 -13.62 1.94
C ALA A 155 17.23 -13.63 1.30
N TRP A 156 16.69 -14.82 1.06
CA TRP A 156 15.29 -14.96 0.65
C TRP A 156 14.64 -16.14 1.33
N LEU A 157 13.38 -15.97 1.61
CA LEU A 157 12.48 -16.96 2.20
C LEU A 157 11.38 -17.24 1.20
N ASP A 158 11.18 -18.48 0.84
CA ASP A 158 9.95 -18.90 0.19
C ASP A 158 8.89 -19.12 1.28
N ILE A 159 7.92 -18.20 1.36
CA ILE A 159 6.87 -18.23 2.37
C ILE A 159 5.95 -19.44 2.19
N SER A 160 5.77 -19.91 0.95
CA SER A 160 4.90 -21.07 0.63
C SER A 160 5.48 -22.38 1.14
N THR A 161 6.81 -22.52 1.15
CA THR A 161 7.50 -23.77 1.55
C THR A 161 8.23 -23.65 2.88
N GLY A 162 8.50 -22.43 3.36
CA GLY A 162 9.33 -22.16 4.52
C GLY A 162 10.84 -22.30 4.25
N GLU A 163 11.26 -22.49 2.99
CA GLU A 163 12.67 -22.63 2.63
C GLU A 163 13.38 -21.28 2.71
N VAL A 164 14.49 -21.24 3.45
CA VAL A 164 15.35 -20.05 3.60
C VAL A 164 16.66 -20.29 2.87
N SER A 165 17.06 -19.34 2.05
CA SER A 165 18.35 -19.33 1.36
C SER A 165 19.10 -18.03 1.64
N VAL A 166 20.41 -18.11 1.76
CA VAL A 166 21.28 -16.95 1.99
C VAL A 166 22.48 -17.02 1.03
N SER A 167 22.79 -15.89 0.43
CA SER A 167 23.99 -15.71 -0.39
C SER A 167 24.68 -14.41 0.00
N TYR A 168 26.00 -14.40 -0.14
CA TYR A 168 26.78 -13.18 0.07
C TYR A 168 27.88 -13.09 -0.98
N THR A 169 28.29 -11.88 -1.34
CA THR A 169 29.35 -11.64 -2.30
C THR A 169 30.09 -10.35 -1.95
N HIS A 170 31.36 -10.31 -2.29
CA HIS A 170 32.12 -9.06 -2.30
C HIS A 170 31.81 -8.30 -3.58
N LEU A 171 31.68 -6.98 -3.50
CA LEU A 171 31.63 -6.10 -4.68
C LEU A 171 33.00 -6.06 -5.36
N THR A 172 33.36 -7.16 -6.02
CA THR A 172 34.43 -7.13 -7.02
C THR A 172 33.75 -6.86 -8.34
N LEU A 173 34.11 -5.75 -9.02
CA LEU A 173 33.72 -5.53 -10.39
C LEU A 173 34.09 -6.78 -11.19
N PRO A 174 33.19 -7.35 -11.99
CA PRO A 174 33.55 -8.47 -12.86
C PRO A 174 34.64 -7.97 -13.80
N THR A 175 35.82 -8.55 -13.71
CA THR A 175 36.90 -8.32 -14.67
C THR A 175 36.42 -8.99 -15.96
N ILE A 176 35.92 -8.18 -16.89
CA ILE A 176 35.58 -8.67 -18.25
C ILE A 176 36.91 -8.95 -18.91
N TYR A 177 37.31 -10.21 -18.95
CA TYR A 177 38.37 -10.66 -19.87
C TYR A 177 37.74 -10.65 -21.27
N SER A 178 38.07 -9.64 -22.09
CA SER A 178 37.90 -9.70 -23.53
C SER A 178 38.89 -10.74 -24.07
N VAL A 179 38.39 -11.77 -24.67
CA VAL A 179 39.15 -12.69 -25.53
C VAL A 179 38.97 -12.24 -26.97
#